data_3fd5fb4e89d6e9e66dbb071e7251e5cc
#
_entry.id   3fd5fb4e89d6e9e66dbb071e7251e5cc
#
_cell.length_a   1.000
_cell.length_b   1.000
_cell.length_c   1.000
_cell.angle_alpha   90.00
_cell.angle_beta   90.00
_cell.angle_gamma   90.00
#
_symmetry.space_group_name_H-M   'P 1'
#
loop_
_entity.id
_entity.type
_entity.pdbx_description
1 polymer ?
#
loop_
_entity_poly.entity_id
_entity_poly.type
_entity_poly.pdbx_seq_one_letter_code
_entity_poly.pdbx_strand_id
1 'polypeptide(L)'
;MVMAANIRCRLPLEGIIRASMATKAPVIYEIAKSELGYTEFDPMSFVEFVVTENDRLGNTSVPFAIHGDHITVKKPEEKGEVAELIGAELAAGFTTFAIDCSHMENDPNLAATLDLAQPVVGAGLGLEVELGEIGAKSGSAEGFTQPDEAAWFIEGLSKGGIHPNLLAINNGSIHGTYFGTTHEGIQLELTKKIWQAIQPWKVDIAQHGITGTSLDKITQFIHHGIRKGNVGTFWQNISFGLAMNQNGNALTTAEKHYIKRPYRGVPDELWAKMWKWAEETGNTGGNIKKANKAFADELNAVGKEFKERITLQAYEEAIRLFEATNSAGLAGEVVAILTA
;
A
#
# COMPACT_ATOMS: atom_id res chain seq x y z
N MET A 1 -5.43 6.51 -12.17
CA MET A 1 -4.68 5.60 -11.27
C MET A 1 -5.56 5.32 -10.05
N VAL A 2 -5.61 4.09 -9.57
CA VAL A 2 -6.38 3.73 -8.37
C VAL A 2 -5.48 3.83 -7.13
N MET A 3 -5.98 4.49 -6.08
CA MET A 3 -5.30 4.52 -4.80
C MET A 3 -5.48 3.18 -4.07
N ALA A 4 -4.40 2.64 -3.56
CA ALA A 4 -4.39 1.50 -2.67
C ALA A 4 -4.09 1.96 -1.24
N ALA A 5 -4.98 1.67 -0.31
CA ALA A 5 -4.92 2.11 1.06
C ALA A 5 -4.54 0.94 1.98
N ASN A 6 -3.31 0.98 2.54
CA ASN A 6 -2.90 0.01 3.56
C ASN A 6 -3.60 0.31 4.89
N ILE A 7 -4.47 -0.59 5.31
CA ILE A 7 -5.27 -0.44 6.52
C ILE A 7 -4.63 -1.18 7.69
N ARG A 8 -3.89 -0.44 8.53
CA ARG A 8 -3.14 -0.99 9.67
C ARG A 8 -3.91 -1.00 10.99
N CYS A 9 -5.02 -0.28 11.06
CA CYS A 9 -5.99 -0.28 12.16
C CYS A 9 -7.36 0.15 11.63
N ARG A 10 -8.42 -0.02 12.44
CA ARG A 10 -9.80 0.23 12.02
C ARG A 10 -10.13 1.71 11.81
N LEU A 11 -9.38 2.61 12.42
CA LEU A 11 -9.76 4.02 12.60
C LEU A 11 -9.94 4.83 11.30
N PRO A 12 -9.07 4.73 10.27
CA PRO A 12 -9.20 5.59 9.08
C PRO A 12 -10.20 5.08 8.04
N LEU A 13 -10.60 3.79 8.09
CA LEU A 13 -11.31 3.13 6.99
C LEU A 13 -12.65 3.81 6.67
N GLU A 14 -13.46 4.17 7.68
CA GLU A 14 -14.74 4.82 7.46
C GLU A 14 -14.59 6.13 6.66
N GLY A 15 -13.57 6.94 6.95
CA GLY A 15 -13.31 8.17 6.22
C GLY A 15 -12.95 7.92 4.76
N ILE A 16 -12.13 6.92 4.49
CA ILE A 16 -11.72 6.53 3.13
C ILE A 16 -12.93 6.02 2.33
N ILE A 17 -13.77 5.15 2.90
CA ILE A 17 -15.00 4.66 2.25
C ILE A 17 -15.95 5.81 1.91
N ARG A 18 -16.22 6.70 2.86
CA ARG A 18 -17.07 7.85 2.65
C ARG A 18 -16.56 8.77 1.52
N ALA A 19 -15.26 8.99 1.47
CA ALA A 19 -14.62 9.76 0.41
C ALA A 19 -14.74 9.06 -0.96
N SER A 20 -14.52 7.75 -1.01
CA SER A 20 -14.68 6.91 -2.19
C SER A 20 -16.12 7.02 -2.74
N MET A 21 -17.12 6.87 -1.87
CA MET A 21 -18.55 7.02 -2.25
C MET A 21 -18.88 8.42 -2.74
N ALA A 22 -18.42 9.46 -2.03
CA ALA A 22 -18.70 10.86 -2.38
C ALA A 22 -18.08 11.28 -3.72
N THR A 23 -16.88 10.80 -4.01
CA THR A 23 -16.16 11.12 -5.25
C THR A 23 -16.39 10.10 -6.36
N LYS A 24 -17.08 8.99 -6.10
CA LYS A 24 -17.21 7.84 -7.01
C LYS A 24 -15.84 7.34 -7.49
N ALA A 25 -14.85 7.31 -6.59
CA ALA A 25 -13.50 6.84 -6.87
C ALA A 25 -13.35 5.39 -6.43
N PRO A 26 -13.04 4.44 -7.33
CA PRO A 26 -12.70 3.08 -6.93
C PRO A 26 -11.44 3.08 -6.04
N VAL A 27 -11.36 2.16 -5.11
CA VAL A 27 -10.26 2.06 -4.15
C VAL A 27 -9.82 0.61 -3.95
N ILE A 28 -8.55 0.39 -3.69
CA ILE A 28 -7.99 -0.89 -3.27
C ILE A 28 -7.72 -0.80 -1.77
N TYR A 29 -8.29 -1.69 -0.97
CA TYR A 29 -7.93 -1.86 0.44
C TYR A 29 -6.90 -2.96 0.52
N GLU A 30 -5.77 -2.67 1.14
CA GLU A 30 -4.65 -3.60 1.14
C GLU A 30 -4.04 -3.80 2.52
N ILE A 31 -3.44 -4.96 2.71
CA ILE A 31 -2.63 -5.29 3.87
C ILE A 31 -1.40 -6.08 3.41
N ALA A 32 -0.22 -5.65 3.86
CA ALA A 32 1.01 -6.35 3.51
C ALA A 32 1.26 -7.57 4.40
N LYS A 33 1.97 -8.60 3.87
CA LYS A 33 2.41 -9.76 4.67
C LYS A 33 3.01 -9.32 6.01
N SER A 34 3.89 -8.32 6.01
CA SER A 34 4.49 -7.81 7.23
C SER A 34 3.50 -7.13 8.17
N GLU A 35 2.42 -6.55 7.63
CA GLU A 35 1.38 -5.84 8.39
C GLU A 35 0.47 -6.81 9.13
N LEU A 36 0.19 -7.99 8.59
CA LEU A 36 -0.48 -9.08 9.31
C LEU A 36 0.27 -9.44 10.61
N GLY A 37 1.61 -9.33 10.61
CA GLY A 37 2.43 -9.62 11.80
C GLY A 37 2.31 -8.59 12.92
N TYR A 38 1.98 -7.32 12.62
CA TYR A 38 1.97 -6.23 13.59
C TYR A 38 0.65 -5.43 13.67
N THR A 39 -0.41 -5.98 13.10
CA THR A 39 -1.80 -5.51 13.27
C THR A 39 -2.64 -6.57 13.99
N GLU A 40 -3.91 -6.28 14.23
CA GLU A 40 -4.86 -7.25 14.79
C GLU A 40 -5.40 -8.23 13.74
N PHE A 41 -5.13 -7.96 12.46
CA PHE A 41 -5.74 -8.69 11.36
C PHE A 41 -4.99 -9.97 11.00
N ASP A 42 -5.76 -11.00 10.68
CA ASP A 42 -5.41 -12.09 9.78
C ASP A 42 -6.16 -11.90 8.44
N PRO A 43 -5.91 -12.73 7.40
CA PRO A 43 -6.57 -12.56 6.11
C PRO A 43 -8.10 -12.54 6.19
N MET A 44 -8.71 -13.44 6.97
CA MET A 44 -10.17 -13.55 7.07
C MET A 44 -10.76 -12.34 7.78
N SER A 45 -10.23 -11.96 8.92
CA SER A 45 -10.72 -10.82 9.70
C SER A 45 -10.50 -9.48 9.00
N PHE A 46 -9.48 -9.37 8.14
CA PHE A 46 -9.28 -8.19 7.31
C PHE A 46 -10.38 -8.04 6.26
N VAL A 47 -10.68 -9.11 5.51
CA VAL A 47 -11.75 -9.10 4.50
C VAL A 47 -13.09 -8.82 5.16
N GLU A 48 -13.41 -9.54 6.26
CA GLU A 48 -14.65 -9.35 7.01
C GLU A 48 -14.82 -7.90 7.46
N PHE A 49 -13.76 -7.30 7.99
CA PHE A 49 -13.78 -5.91 8.43
C PHE A 49 -14.06 -4.95 7.27
N VAL A 50 -13.32 -5.08 6.15
CA VAL A 50 -13.48 -4.18 5.00
C VAL A 50 -14.87 -4.31 4.39
N VAL A 51 -15.36 -5.52 4.19
CA VAL A 51 -16.70 -5.77 3.61
C VAL A 51 -17.78 -5.24 4.54
N THR A 52 -17.73 -5.60 5.84
CA THR A 52 -18.72 -5.15 6.81
C THR A 52 -18.81 -3.63 6.90
N GLU A 53 -17.68 -2.92 6.86
CA GLU A 53 -17.69 -1.45 6.90
C GLU A 53 -18.26 -0.84 5.63
N ASN A 54 -17.97 -1.39 4.44
CA ASN A 54 -18.60 -0.96 3.19
C ASN A 54 -20.12 -1.17 3.23
N ASP A 55 -20.58 -2.32 3.68
CA ASP A 55 -22.00 -2.65 3.82
C ASP A 55 -22.69 -1.74 4.85
N ARG A 56 -22.07 -1.54 6.01
CA ARG A 56 -22.59 -0.64 7.07
C ARG A 56 -22.79 0.80 6.57
N LEU A 57 -21.91 1.25 5.71
CA LEU A 57 -21.98 2.59 5.12
C LEU A 57 -22.87 2.67 3.88
N GLY A 58 -23.40 1.53 3.40
CA GLY A 58 -24.27 1.47 2.23
C GLY A 58 -23.52 1.67 0.91
N ASN A 59 -22.26 1.28 0.82
CA ASN A 59 -21.52 1.33 -0.43
C ASN A 59 -21.97 0.21 -1.38
N THR A 60 -22.95 0.50 -2.24
CA THR A 60 -23.50 -0.44 -3.23
C THR A 60 -23.11 -0.08 -4.67
N SER A 61 -22.39 1.02 -4.89
CA SER A 61 -22.19 1.58 -6.22
C SER A 61 -20.74 1.89 -6.58
N VAL A 62 -19.82 1.92 -5.60
CA VAL A 62 -18.42 2.17 -5.87
C VAL A 62 -17.65 0.86 -5.67
N PRO A 63 -17.04 0.31 -6.74
CA PRO A 63 -16.29 -0.94 -6.65
C PRO A 63 -15.00 -0.74 -5.83
N PHE A 64 -14.63 -1.78 -5.11
CA PHE A 64 -13.35 -1.87 -4.41
C PHE A 64 -12.71 -3.24 -4.60
N ALA A 65 -11.41 -3.32 -4.42
CA ALA A 65 -10.65 -4.56 -4.38
C ALA A 65 -10.05 -4.75 -2.99
N ILE A 66 -9.80 -6.00 -2.61
CA ILE A 66 -9.03 -6.37 -1.42
C ILE A 66 -7.74 -7.02 -1.90
N HIS A 67 -6.61 -6.49 -1.44
CA HIS A 67 -5.30 -6.78 -2.00
C HIS A 67 -4.31 -7.28 -0.95
N GLY A 68 -3.69 -8.43 -1.23
CA GLY A 68 -2.51 -8.89 -0.50
C GLY A 68 -1.28 -8.14 -1.01
N ASP A 69 -0.76 -7.23 -0.20
CA ASP A 69 0.35 -6.35 -0.55
C ASP A 69 1.68 -6.94 -0.08
N HIS A 70 2.76 -6.77 -0.86
CA HIS A 70 4.10 -7.25 -0.47
C HIS A 70 4.09 -8.65 0.14
N ILE A 71 3.56 -9.65 -0.59
CA ILE A 71 3.62 -11.06 -0.19
C ILE A 71 5.06 -11.54 -0.42
N THR A 72 5.95 -11.13 0.49
CA THR A 72 7.40 -11.14 0.30
C THR A 72 8.02 -12.49 0.59
N VAL A 73 8.86 -12.96 -0.35
CA VAL A 73 9.84 -14.05 -0.19
C VAL A 73 11.24 -13.45 -0.20
N LYS A 74 11.91 -13.46 0.93
CA LYS A 74 13.29 -12.94 1.04
C LYS A 74 14.33 -14.00 0.72
N LYS A 75 14.00 -15.25 1.02
CA LYS A 75 14.88 -16.41 0.85
C LYS A 75 14.06 -17.60 0.31
N PRO A 76 14.66 -18.48 -0.47
CA PRO A 76 13.96 -19.65 -1.04
C PRO A 76 13.22 -20.50 -0.01
N GLU A 77 13.72 -20.59 1.23
CA GLU A 77 13.14 -21.39 2.31
C GLU A 77 11.77 -20.84 2.79
N GLU A 78 11.50 -19.54 2.59
CA GLU A 78 10.24 -18.89 2.98
C GLU A 78 9.09 -19.17 1.99
N LYS A 79 9.39 -19.75 0.82
CA LYS A 79 8.42 -19.97 -0.25
C LYS A 79 7.21 -20.81 0.19
N GLY A 80 7.43 -21.83 1.03
CA GLY A 80 6.35 -22.68 1.57
C GLY A 80 5.36 -21.88 2.42
N GLU A 81 5.87 -21.10 3.38
CA GLU A 81 5.06 -20.22 4.23
C GLU A 81 4.27 -19.19 3.40
N VAL A 82 4.91 -18.64 2.37
CA VAL A 82 4.26 -17.66 1.49
C VAL A 82 3.17 -18.31 0.64
N ALA A 83 3.37 -19.54 0.15
CA ALA A 83 2.33 -20.28 -0.56
C ALA A 83 1.11 -20.57 0.34
N GLU A 84 1.33 -20.90 1.63
CA GLU A 84 0.25 -21.06 2.63
C GLU A 84 -0.51 -19.75 2.86
N LEU A 85 0.19 -18.60 2.94
CA LEU A 85 -0.43 -17.28 3.08
C LEU A 85 -1.29 -16.96 1.86
N ILE A 86 -0.77 -17.14 0.62
CA ILE A 86 -1.55 -16.96 -0.61
C ILE A 86 -2.83 -17.82 -0.59
N GLY A 87 -2.72 -19.08 -0.15
CA GLY A 87 -3.86 -19.97 0.01
C GLY A 87 -4.89 -19.44 1.03
N ALA A 88 -4.42 -18.91 2.16
CA ALA A 88 -5.28 -18.31 3.19
C ALA A 88 -5.96 -17.03 2.69
N GLU A 89 -5.26 -16.16 1.97
CA GLU A 89 -5.81 -14.94 1.38
C GLU A 89 -6.83 -15.25 0.28
N LEU A 90 -6.56 -16.24 -0.58
CA LEU A 90 -7.54 -16.74 -1.56
C LEU A 90 -8.81 -17.24 -0.88
N ALA A 91 -8.68 -18.07 0.16
CA ALA A 91 -9.81 -18.60 0.92
C ALA A 91 -10.59 -17.50 1.66
N ALA A 92 -9.92 -16.44 2.10
CA ALA A 92 -10.54 -15.29 2.74
C ALA A 92 -11.31 -14.38 1.76
N GLY A 93 -11.04 -14.45 0.45
CA GLY A 93 -11.71 -13.64 -0.55
C GLY A 93 -10.94 -12.39 -1.00
N PHE A 94 -9.62 -12.42 -0.91
CA PHE A 94 -8.78 -11.42 -1.58
C PHE A 94 -8.98 -11.50 -3.09
N THR A 95 -9.01 -10.35 -3.75
CA THR A 95 -9.32 -10.24 -5.18
C THR A 95 -8.10 -9.90 -6.04
N THR A 96 -7.02 -9.45 -5.43
CA THR A 96 -5.75 -9.10 -6.10
C THR A 96 -4.57 -9.38 -5.18
N PHE A 97 -3.38 -9.67 -5.75
CA PHE A 97 -2.20 -10.15 -5.02
C PHE A 97 -0.93 -9.50 -5.55
N ALA A 98 -0.04 -9.04 -4.66
CA ALA A 98 1.31 -8.59 -5.00
C ALA A 98 2.33 -9.63 -4.52
N ILE A 99 2.87 -10.42 -5.45
CA ILE A 99 3.92 -11.39 -5.16
C ILE A 99 5.28 -10.72 -5.28
N ASP A 100 6.00 -10.67 -4.16
CA ASP A 100 7.26 -9.95 -4.02
C ASP A 100 8.40 -10.91 -3.71
N CYS A 101 9.19 -11.23 -4.74
CA CYS A 101 10.44 -11.99 -4.62
C CYS A 101 11.67 -11.11 -4.91
N SER A 102 11.51 -9.78 -4.90
CA SER A 102 12.50 -8.78 -5.31
C SER A 102 13.76 -8.70 -4.43
N HIS A 103 13.72 -9.30 -3.23
CA HIS A 103 14.90 -9.46 -2.38
C HIS A 103 15.91 -10.51 -2.89
N MET A 104 15.50 -11.33 -3.86
CA MET A 104 16.37 -12.31 -4.51
C MET A 104 16.94 -11.75 -5.81
N GLU A 105 18.02 -12.37 -6.30
CA GLU A 105 18.54 -12.09 -7.65
C GLU A 105 17.48 -12.39 -8.73
N ASN A 106 17.63 -11.82 -9.92
CA ASN A 106 16.61 -11.80 -10.96
C ASN A 106 16.12 -13.21 -11.37
N ASP A 107 17.02 -14.19 -11.59
CA ASP A 107 16.63 -15.55 -11.97
C ASP A 107 15.86 -16.29 -10.86
N PRO A 108 16.32 -16.32 -9.59
CA PRO A 108 15.53 -16.83 -8.46
C PRO A 108 14.20 -16.11 -8.25
N ASN A 109 14.16 -14.78 -8.41
CA ASN A 109 12.92 -14.01 -8.34
C ASN A 109 11.92 -14.51 -9.40
N LEU A 110 12.34 -14.56 -10.66
CA LEU A 110 11.49 -15.06 -11.76
C LEU A 110 10.96 -16.47 -11.47
N ALA A 111 11.83 -17.40 -11.05
CA ALA A 111 11.43 -18.77 -10.78
C ALA A 111 10.43 -18.88 -9.62
N ALA A 112 10.65 -18.13 -8.52
CA ALA A 112 9.75 -18.14 -7.36
C ALA A 112 8.40 -17.48 -7.70
N THR A 113 8.42 -16.38 -8.44
CA THR A 113 7.20 -15.69 -8.88
C THR A 113 6.36 -16.57 -9.81
N LEU A 114 6.98 -17.28 -10.76
CA LEU A 114 6.29 -18.25 -11.63
C LEU A 114 5.51 -19.30 -10.83
N ASP A 115 6.12 -19.86 -9.78
CA ASP A 115 5.47 -20.89 -8.96
C ASP A 115 4.34 -20.30 -8.08
N LEU A 116 4.62 -19.19 -7.38
CA LEU A 116 3.69 -18.61 -6.43
C LEU A 116 2.48 -17.92 -7.08
N ALA A 117 2.61 -17.46 -8.34
CA ALA A 117 1.52 -16.83 -9.07
C ALA A 117 0.48 -17.82 -9.60
N GLN A 118 0.81 -19.13 -9.74
CA GLN A 118 -0.09 -20.12 -10.33
C GLN A 118 -1.48 -20.16 -9.67
N PRO A 119 -1.63 -20.21 -8.35
CA PRO A 119 -2.94 -20.25 -7.70
C PRO A 119 -3.77 -18.98 -7.98
N VAL A 120 -3.13 -17.81 -8.02
CA VAL A 120 -3.78 -16.52 -8.27
C VAL A 120 -4.30 -16.44 -9.71
N VAL A 121 -3.46 -16.78 -10.68
CA VAL A 121 -3.82 -16.82 -12.11
C VAL A 121 -4.87 -17.90 -12.36
N GLY A 122 -4.73 -19.07 -11.75
CA GLY A 122 -5.70 -20.15 -11.83
C GLY A 122 -7.09 -19.79 -11.30
N ALA A 123 -7.16 -18.87 -10.36
CA ALA A 123 -8.40 -18.31 -9.83
C ALA A 123 -8.96 -17.14 -10.67
N GLY A 124 -8.22 -16.67 -11.69
CA GLY A 124 -8.62 -15.54 -12.53
C GLY A 124 -8.55 -14.20 -11.84
N LEU A 125 -7.69 -14.06 -10.80
CA LEU A 125 -7.60 -12.86 -9.96
C LEU A 125 -6.46 -11.93 -10.43
N GLY A 126 -6.49 -10.68 -9.96
CA GLY A 126 -5.51 -9.67 -10.31
C GLY A 126 -4.13 -9.96 -9.71
N LEU A 127 -3.09 -9.77 -10.50
CA LEU A 127 -1.70 -10.05 -10.12
C LEU A 127 -0.81 -8.82 -10.33
N GLU A 128 -0.11 -8.47 -9.26
CA GLU A 128 1.04 -7.58 -9.23
C GLU A 128 2.29 -8.41 -8.93
N VAL A 129 3.41 -8.06 -9.57
CA VAL A 129 4.71 -8.68 -9.33
C VAL A 129 5.75 -7.61 -9.05
N GLU A 130 6.86 -7.95 -8.42
CA GLU A 130 7.89 -6.97 -8.04
C GLU A 130 9.27 -7.31 -8.61
N LEU A 131 9.96 -6.27 -9.09
CA LEU A 131 11.33 -6.33 -9.57
C LEU A 131 12.17 -5.17 -9.01
N GLY A 132 13.26 -5.51 -8.33
CA GLY A 132 14.10 -4.55 -7.63
C GLY A 132 13.57 -4.19 -6.24
N GLU A 133 14.38 -4.36 -5.22
CA GLU A 133 14.00 -4.09 -3.82
C GLU A 133 13.69 -2.61 -3.61
N ILE A 134 12.44 -2.30 -3.27
CA ILE A 134 11.99 -0.93 -3.02
C ILE A 134 12.66 -0.39 -1.75
N GLY A 135 13.37 0.73 -1.89
CA GLY A 135 14.11 1.35 -0.78
C GLY A 135 15.52 0.79 -0.56
N ALA A 136 15.96 -0.18 -1.37
CA ALA A 136 17.35 -0.61 -1.36
C ALA A 136 18.25 0.56 -1.78
N LYS A 137 19.18 0.93 -0.90
CA LYS A 137 20.22 1.95 -1.03
C LYS A 137 19.98 3.02 -2.11
N SER A 138 19.08 3.93 -1.81
CA SER A 138 18.91 5.15 -2.57
C SER A 138 20.19 5.99 -2.51
N GLY A 139 20.84 6.17 -3.63
CA GLY A 139 22.03 7.02 -3.73
C GLY A 139 22.97 6.68 -4.88
N SER A 140 22.79 5.54 -5.54
CA SER A 140 23.45 5.26 -6.82
C SER A 140 22.43 4.87 -7.85
N ALA A 141 22.58 5.33 -9.09
CA ALA A 141 21.77 4.89 -10.23
C ALA A 141 21.85 3.36 -10.47
N GLU A 142 22.79 2.69 -9.84
CA GLU A 142 23.04 1.26 -9.90
C GLU A 142 22.00 0.38 -9.17
N GLY A 143 21.10 1.00 -8.35
CA GLY A 143 20.07 0.25 -7.59
C GLY A 143 18.66 0.38 -8.16
N PHE A 144 18.43 1.16 -9.21
CA PHE A 144 17.11 1.32 -9.80
C PHE A 144 16.84 0.24 -10.86
N THR A 145 15.60 -0.24 -10.89
CA THR A 145 15.12 -1.14 -11.95
C THR A 145 15.38 -0.52 -13.33
N GLN A 146 15.93 -1.29 -14.28
CA GLN A 146 16.20 -0.83 -15.63
C GLN A 146 15.15 -1.33 -16.63
N PRO A 147 14.91 -0.63 -17.75
CA PRO A 147 13.91 -1.01 -18.74
C PRO A 147 14.10 -2.41 -19.32
N ASP A 148 15.35 -2.82 -19.58
CA ASP A 148 15.71 -4.13 -20.12
C ASP A 148 15.52 -5.26 -19.10
N GLU A 149 15.81 -5.00 -17.81
CA GLU A 149 15.51 -5.93 -16.70
C GLU A 149 14.00 -6.17 -16.58
N ALA A 150 13.21 -5.09 -16.61
CA ALA A 150 11.76 -5.18 -16.52
C ALA A 150 11.17 -5.95 -17.73
N ALA A 151 11.64 -5.66 -18.93
CA ALA A 151 11.22 -6.37 -20.13
C ALA A 151 11.58 -7.87 -20.07
N TRP A 152 12.81 -8.19 -19.65
CA TRP A 152 13.26 -9.57 -19.45
C TRP A 152 12.39 -10.32 -18.44
N PHE A 153 12.10 -9.70 -17.30
CA PHE A 153 11.31 -10.32 -16.24
C PHE A 153 9.87 -10.61 -16.68
N ILE A 154 9.19 -9.62 -17.28
CA ILE A 154 7.83 -9.77 -17.78
C ILE A 154 7.76 -10.77 -18.96
N GLU A 155 8.75 -10.77 -19.85
CA GLU A 155 8.87 -11.78 -20.91
C GLU A 155 9.00 -13.18 -20.34
N GLY A 156 9.86 -13.36 -19.31
CA GLY A 156 10.05 -14.63 -18.62
C GLY A 156 8.78 -15.15 -17.98
N LEU A 157 8.04 -14.30 -17.27
CA LEU A 157 6.73 -14.63 -16.72
C LEU A 157 5.73 -15.03 -17.80
N SER A 158 5.66 -14.26 -18.89
CA SER A 158 4.75 -14.51 -20.00
C SER A 158 5.05 -15.85 -20.70
N LYS A 159 6.33 -16.20 -20.89
CA LYS A 159 6.75 -17.53 -21.44
C LYS A 159 6.36 -18.68 -20.51
N GLY A 160 6.30 -18.43 -19.20
CA GLY A 160 5.82 -19.36 -18.19
C GLY A 160 4.29 -19.39 -18.03
N GLY A 161 3.55 -18.63 -18.83
CA GLY A 161 2.08 -18.58 -18.79
C GLY A 161 1.51 -17.65 -17.73
N ILE A 162 2.34 -16.79 -17.10
CA ILE A 162 1.93 -15.80 -16.11
C ILE A 162 1.88 -14.43 -16.79
N HIS A 163 0.71 -13.78 -16.72
CA HIS A 163 0.47 -12.46 -17.31
C HIS A 163 0.04 -11.49 -16.20
N PRO A 164 0.98 -10.82 -15.52
CA PRO A 164 0.63 -9.88 -14.44
C PRO A 164 -0.05 -8.64 -15.02
N ASN A 165 -0.89 -8.01 -14.20
CA ASN A 165 -1.51 -6.74 -14.53
C ASN A 165 -0.57 -5.56 -14.23
N LEU A 166 0.21 -5.68 -13.15
CA LEU A 166 1.05 -4.62 -12.62
C LEU A 166 2.47 -5.12 -12.31
N LEU A 167 3.43 -4.24 -12.49
CA LEU A 167 4.81 -4.40 -12.06
C LEU A 167 5.16 -3.29 -11.06
N ALA A 168 5.55 -3.67 -9.85
CA ALA A 168 6.19 -2.76 -8.89
C ALA A 168 7.70 -2.76 -9.14
N ILE A 169 8.31 -1.56 -9.06
CA ILE A 169 9.71 -1.32 -9.43
C ILE A 169 10.43 -0.47 -8.39
N ASN A 170 11.74 -0.62 -8.29
CA ASN A 170 12.57 0.35 -7.58
C ASN A 170 12.89 1.54 -8.52
N ASN A 171 12.17 2.63 -8.33
CA ASN A 171 12.35 3.89 -9.07
C ASN A 171 12.74 5.06 -8.16
N GLY A 172 13.27 4.78 -6.97
CA GLY A 172 13.69 5.78 -5.98
C GLY A 172 12.63 6.13 -4.93
N SER A 173 11.52 5.40 -4.87
CA SER A 173 10.59 5.49 -3.75
C SER A 173 11.16 4.82 -2.50
N ILE A 174 10.73 5.26 -1.32
CA ILE A 174 11.04 4.62 -0.05
C ILE A 174 9.78 4.35 0.74
N HIS A 175 9.82 3.27 1.54
CA HIS A 175 8.74 2.99 2.47
C HIS A 175 8.86 3.85 3.74
N GLY A 176 7.72 4.38 4.21
CA GLY A 176 7.65 5.10 5.48
C GLY A 176 7.81 6.60 5.34
N THR A 177 8.47 7.21 6.34
CA THR A 177 8.65 8.68 6.40
C THR A 177 9.97 9.07 5.74
N TYR A 178 9.94 10.03 4.84
CA TYR A 178 11.14 10.62 4.24
C TYR A 178 11.85 11.48 5.28
N PHE A 179 12.96 11.00 5.83
CA PHE A 179 13.82 11.75 6.72
C PHE A 179 15.02 12.30 5.95
N GLY A 180 15.17 13.63 5.89
CA GLY A 180 16.32 14.30 5.30
C GLY A 180 16.04 15.00 3.96
N THR A 181 17.01 15.81 3.50
CA THR A 181 16.83 16.76 2.38
C THR A 181 17.35 16.26 1.03
N THR A 182 17.89 15.05 0.93
CA THR A 182 18.68 14.61 -0.24
C THR A 182 18.04 13.48 -1.04
N HIS A 183 16.78 13.12 -0.84
CA HIS A 183 16.13 12.10 -1.64
C HIS A 183 15.62 12.70 -2.95
N GLU A 184 16.12 12.24 -4.08
CA GLU A 184 15.60 12.59 -5.40
C GLU A 184 14.14 12.13 -5.59
N GLY A 185 13.69 11.18 -4.78
CA GLY A 185 12.34 10.63 -4.80
C GLY A 185 12.06 9.83 -6.09
N ILE A 186 10.79 9.61 -6.38
CA ILE A 186 10.33 8.82 -7.52
C ILE A 186 10.82 9.43 -8.84
N GLN A 187 11.55 8.62 -9.64
CA GLN A 187 12.12 8.98 -10.94
C GLN A 187 11.10 8.75 -12.06
N LEU A 188 10.31 9.77 -12.38
CA LEU A 188 9.18 9.62 -13.32
C LEU A 188 9.62 9.27 -14.73
N GLU A 189 10.69 9.90 -15.24
CA GLU A 189 11.20 9.62 -16.60
C GLU A 189 11.75 8.20 -16.73
N LEU A 190 12.40 7.67 -15.69
CA LEU A 190 12.83 6.27 -15.65
C LEU A 190 11.60 5.36 -15.61
N THR A 191 10.63 5.64 -14.75
CA THR A 191 9.36 4.91 -14.67
C THR A 191 8.65 4.82 -16.01
N LYS A 192 8.61 5.92 -16.76
CA LYS A 192 8.02 5.96 -18.10
C LYS A 192 8.77 5.07 -19.10
N LYS A 193 10.11 5.08 -19.08
CA LYS A 193 10.92 4.21 -19.93
C LYS A 193 10.68 2.73 -19.63
N ILE A 194 10.61 2.37 -18.33
CA ILE A 194 10.29 1.01 -17.88
C ILE A 194 8.89 0.62 -18.37
N TRP A 195 7.90 1.47 -18.12
CA TRP A 195 6.53 1.23 -18.58
C TRP A 195 6.46 1.00 -20.07
N GLN A 196 7.15 1.83 -20.89
CA GLN A 196 7.20 1.65 -22.35
C GLN A 196 7.85 0.31 -22.75
N ALA A 197 8.86 -0.14 -22.03
CA ALA A 197 9.54 -1.40 -22.33
C ALA A 197 8.65 -2.64 -22.07
N ILE A 198 7.70 -2.56 -21.12
CA ILE A 198 6.81 -3.68 -20.77
C ILE A 198 5.43 -3.61 -21.45
N GLN A 199 5.15 -2.58 -22.25
CA GLN A 199 3.88 -2.42 -22.97
C GLN A 199 3.56 -3.55 -23.97
N PRO A 200 4.53 -4.25 -24.60
CA PRO A 200 4.20 -5.41 -25.42
C PRO A 200 3.37 -6.48 -24.69
N TRP A 201 3.48 -6.58 -23.38
CA TRP A 201 2.72 -7.51 -22.53
C TRP A 201 1.52 -6.85 -21.84
N LYS A 202 1.23 -5.57 -22.08
CA LYS A 202 0.12 -4.79 -21.48
C LYS A 202 0.19 -4.73 -19.95
N VAL A 203 1.38 -4.65 -19.40
CA VAL A 203 1.63 -4.50 -17.97
C VAL A 203 1.79 -3.02 -17.65
N ASP A 204 1.14 -2.57 -16.60
CA ASP A 204 1.27 -1.21 -16.07
C ASP A 204 2.12 -1.19 -14.78
N ILE A 205 2.37 0.01 -14.24
CA ILE A 205 3.22 0.18 -13.06
C ILE A 205 2.38 0.31 -11.78
N ALA A 206 2.78 -0.41 -10.72
CA ALA A 206 2.38 -0.16 -9.35
C ALA A 206 3.44 0.71 -8.66
N GLN A 207 3.01 1.81 -8.03
CA GLN A 207 3.89 2.72 -7.30
C GLN A 207 3.73 2.53 -5.79
N HIS A 208 4.80 2.08 -5.16
CA HIS A 208 4.88 1.98 -3.70
C HIS A 208 5.47 3.26 -3.08
N GLY A 209 5.29 3.46 -1.78
CA GLY A 209 5.92 4.54 -1.04
C GLY A 209 5.45 5.95 -1.41
N ILE A 210 4.15 6.13 -1.69
CA ILE A 210 3.59 7.44 -2.09
C ILE A 210 3.56 8.46 -0.95
N THR A 211 3.40 8.03 0.31
CA THR A 211 3.44 8.95 1.47
C THR A 211 4.72 9.79 1.42
N GLY A 212 4.58 11.11 1.44
CA GLY A 212 5.71 12.04 1.34
C GLY A 212 5.94 12.59 -0.07
N THR A 213 5.20 12.12 -1.06
CA THR A 213 5.21 12.67 -2.42
C THR A 213 4.21 13.83 -2.53
N SER A 214 4.60 14.92 -3.20
CA SER A 214 3.70 16.04 -3.42
C SER A 214 2.52 15.66 -4.31
N LEU A 215 1.35 16.26 -4.08
CA LEU A 215 0.16 16.03 -4.91
C LEU A 215 0.43 16.37 -6.38
N ASP A 216 1.16 17.47 -6.65
CA ASP A 216 1.55 17.86 -8.02
C ASP A 216 2.37 16.77 -8.74
N LYS A 217 3.19 16.04 -8.02
CA LYS A 217 3.93 14.90 -8.57
C LYS A 217 3.01 13.69 -8.80
N ILE A 218 2.09 13.44 -7.87
CA ILE A 218 1.09 12.36 -7.99
C ILE A 218 0.20 12.57 -9.21
N THR A 219 -0.20 13.80 -9.54
CA THR A 219 -1.00 14.08 -10.76
C THR A 219 -0.32 13.66 -12.05
N GLN A 220 1.02 13.55 -12.05
CA GLN A 220 1.79 13.15 -13.22
C GLN A 220 1.91 11.63 -13.39
N PHE A 221 1.60 10.85 -12.35
CA PHE A 221 1.79 9.40 -12.35
C PHE A 221 1.10 8.70 -13.51
N ILE A 222 -0.13 9.11 -13.83
CA ILE A 222 -0.92 8.50 -14.92
C ILE A 222 -0.22 8.62 -16.29
N HIS A 223 0.54 9.69 -16.50
CA HIS A 223 1.29 9.94 -17.74
C HIS A 223 2.61 9.14 -17.83
N HIS A 224 2.98 8.47 -16.74
CA HIS A 224 4.19 7.66 -16.62
C HIS A 224 3.88 6.16 -16.44
N GLY A 225 2.64 5.74 -16.76
CA GLY A 225 2.23 4.35 -16.73
C GLY A 225 1.84 3.81 -15.36
N ILE A 226 1.79 4.64 -14.33
CA ILE A 226 1.41 4.22 -12.97
C ILE A 226 -0.12 4.13 -12.89
N ARG A 227 -0.65 2.94 -12.52
CA ARG A 227 -2.09 2.66 -12.44
C ARG A 227 -2.57 2.31 -11.03
N LYS A 228 -1.68 1.86 -10.16
CA LYS A 228 -1.92 1.63 -8.73
C LYS A 228 -0.93 2.45 -7.91
N GLY A 229 -1.34 2.94 -6.75
CA GLY A 229 -0.44 3.68 -5.87
C GLY A 229 -0.72 3.44 -4.39
N ASN A 230 0.29 2.92 -3.66
CA ASN A 230 0.18 2.47 -2.28
C ASN A 230 0.37 3.61 -1.28
N VAL A 231 -0.62 3.79 -0.40
CA VAL A 231 -0.63 4.81 0.67
C VAL A 231 -0.88 4.11 2.02
N GLY A 232 0.14 3.97 2.84
CA GLY A 232 0.04 3.27 4.12
C GLY A 232 0.36 4.17 5.32
N THR A 233 1.60 4.67 5.40
CA THR A 233 2.08 5.48 6.52
C THR A 233 1.24 6.74 6.75
N PHE A 234 0.65 7.28 5.71
CA PHE A 234 -0.23 8.45 5.78
C PHE A 234 -1.47 8.20 6.65
N TRP A 235 -2.16 7.08 6.44
CA TRP A 235 -3.34 6.70 7.21
C TRP A 235 -3.01 6.42 8.67
N GLN A 236 -1.85 5.84 8.92
CA GLN A 236 -1.34 5.64 10.27
C GLN A 236 -1.03 6.97 10.96
N ASN A 237 -0.40 7.93 10.26
CA ASN A 237 -0.12 9.26 10.80
C ASN A 237 -1.40 9.98 11.21
N ILE A 238 -2.47 9.87 10.40
CA ILE A 238 -3.80 10.39 10.72
C ILE A 238 -4.38 9.69 11.96
N SER A 239 -4.33 8.36 11.99
CA SER A 239 -4.86 7.58 13.12
C SER A 239 -4.18 7.92 14.44
N PHE A 240 -2.87 8.09 14.41
CA PHE A 240 -2.10 8.48 15.60
C PHE A 240 -2.18 9.98 15.90
N GLY A 241 -2.64 10.81 14.95
CA GLY A 241 -2.77 12.27 15.10
C GLY A 241 -1.43 12.98 15.05
N LEU A 242 -0.48 12.51 14.23
CA LEU A 242 0.83 13.12 14.11
C LEU A 242 0.77 14.43 13.32
N ALA A 243 1.63 15.36 13.68
CA ALA A 243 1.88 16.53 12.84
C ALA A 243 2.54 16.09 11.53
N MET A 244 2.03 16.56 10.42
CA MET A 244 2.54 16.21 9.09
C MET A 244 2.91 17.48 8.32
N ASN A 245 3.89 17.36 7.42
CA ASN A 245 4.09 18.37 6.39
C ASN A 245 3.00 18.26 5.31
N GLN A 246 3.05 19.15 4.31
CA GLN A 246 2.07 19.20 3.22
C GLN A 246 1.97 17.91 2.37
N ASN A 247 2.98 17.06 2.43
CA ASN A 247 3.05 15.80 1.68
C ASN A 247 2.71 14.56 2.54
N GLY A 248 2.27 14.76 3.79
CA GLY A 248 1.85 13.67 4.67
C GLY A 248 2.97 12.98 5.46
N ASN A 249 4.22 13.45 5.38
CA ASN A 249 5.29 12.97 6.23
C ASN A 249 5.11 13.47 7.66
N ALA A 250 5.21 12.57 8.63
CA ALA A 250 5.19 12.94 10.03
C ALA A 250 6.41 13.80 10.40
N LEU A 251 6.16 14.85 11.17
CA LEU A 251 7.19 15.74 11.69
C LEU A 251 7.77 15.17 13.00
N THR A 252 9.07 15.41 13.20
CA THR A 252 9.77 14.99 14.42
C THR A 252 10.50 16.15 15.07
N THR A 253 10.78 16.00 16.37
CA THR A 253 11.74 16.85 17.11
C THR A 253 13.17 16.57 16.64
N ALA A 254 14.12 17.34 17.15
CA ALA A 254 15.55 17.12 16.91
C ALA A 254 16.01 15.72 17.39
N GLU A 255 15.41 15.19 18.45
CA GLU A 255 15.64 13.86 19.02
C GLU A 255 14.92 12.74 18.26
N LYS A 256 14.31 13.05 17.11
CA LYS A 256 13.53 12.12 16.26
C LYS A 256 12.26 11.56 16.92
N HIS A 257 11.69 12.26 17.89
CA HIS A 257 10.38 11.92 18.43
C HIS A 257 9.29 12.51 17.56
N TYR A 258 8.25 11.74 17.26
CA TYR A 258 7.11 12.24 16.50
C TYR A 258 6.35 13.32 17.26
N ILE A 259 5.98 14.38 16.55
CA ILE A 259 5.18 15.47 17.08
C ILE A 259 3.71 15.10 16.98
N LYS A 260 3.07 14.86 18.12
CA LYS A 260 1.61 14.64 18.23
C LYS A 260 0.88 15.98 18.18
N ARG A 261 -0.17 16.09 17.39
CA ARG A 261 -1.08 17.25 17.42
C ARG A 261 -2.12 17.06 18.52
N PRO A 262 -2.29 18.05 19.45
CA PRO A 262 -3.35 17.98 20.45
C PRO A 262 -4.73 17.79 19.81
N TYR A 263 -5.54 16.94 20.41
CA TYR A 263 -6.91 16.65 19.98
C TYR A 263 -7.04 16.06 18.54
N ARG A 264 -5.97 15.57 17.93
CA ARG A 264 -5.99 14.85 16.65
C ARG A 264 -5.64 13.39 16.86
N GLY A 265 -6.22 12.51 16.00
CA GLY A 265 -5.97 11.07 16.09
C GLY A 265 -6.44 10.46 17.41
N VAL A 266 -5.73 9.45 17.89
CA VAL A 266 -6.00 8.80 19.20
C VAL A 266 -5.82 9.77 20.38
N PRO A 267 -6.45 9.51 21.55
CA PRO A 267 -6.25 10.32 22.76
C PRO A 267 -4.78 10.50 23.12
N ASP A 268 -4.44 11.68 23.69
CA ASP A 268 -3.04 11.99 24.03
C ASP A 268 -2.47 11.03 25.10
N GLU A 269 -3.32 10.55 26.03
CA GLU A 269 -2.92 9.54 27.02
C GLU A 269 -2.62 8.18 26.37
N LEU A 270 -3.41 7.77 25.36
CA LEU A 270 -3.15 6.54 24.64
C LEU A 270 -1.85 6.65 23.83
N TRP A 271 -1.65 7.78 23.13
CA TRP A 271 -0.41 8.04 22.43
C TRP A 271 0.81 7.99 23.36
N ALA A 272 0.73 8.60 24.54
CA ALA A 272 1.81 8.57 25.52
C ALA A 272 2.16 7.13 25.96
N LYS A 273 1.14 6.27 26.16
CA LYS A 273 1.35 4.86 26.47
C LYS A 273 2.02 4.11 25.31
N MET A 274 1.54 4.34 24.07
CA MET A 274 2.11 3.72 22.85
C MET A 274 3.57 4.15 22.65
N TRP A 275 3.87 5.43 22.85
CA TRP A 275 5.23 5.95 22.72
C TRP A 275 6.18 5.38 23.77
N LYS A 276 5.75 5.36 25.04
CA LYS A 276 6.51 4.74 26.14
C LYS A 276 6.81 3.27 25.85
N TRP A 277 5.81 2.51 25.41
CA TRP A 277 5.99 1.13 25.00
C TRP A 277 7.02 1.01 23.86
N ALA A 278 6.96 1.91 22.87
CA ALA A 278 7.91 1.89 21.76
C ALA A 278 9.35 2.14 22.23
N GLU A 279 9.56 3.05 23.20
CA GLU A 279 10.87 3.29 23.81
C GLU A 279 11.38 2.08 24.59
N GLU A 280 10.52 1.48 25.41
CA GLU A 280 10.85 0.31 26.24
C GLU A 280 11.16 -0.95 25.39
N THR A 281 10.54 -1.08 24.23
CA THR A 281 10.69 -2.26 23.34
C THR A 281 11.60 -2.02 22.13
N GLY A 282 12.20 -0.82 22.00
CA GLY A 282 13.05 -0.47 20.86
C GLY A 282 12.26 -0.30 19.53
N ASN A 283 10.95 -0.07 19.61
CA ASN A 283 10.06 0.11 18.45
C ASN A 283 9.77 1.59 18.12
N THR A 284 10.74 2.48 18.33
CA THR A 284 10.64 3.90 17.97
C THR A 284 10.79 4.16 16.47
N GLY A 285 10.60 5.40 16.03
CA GLY A 285 10.67 5.77 14.62
C GLY A 285 9.64 5.02 13.78
N GLY A 286 9.99 4.57 12.59
CA GLY A 286 9.09 3.82 11.71
C GLY A 286 8.51 2.54 12.31
N ASN A 287 9.13 1.98 13.37
CA ASN A 287 8.66 0.79 14.04
C ASN A 287 7.51 1.04 15.02
N ILE A 288 7.14 2.29 15.30
CA ILE A 288 5.94 2.63 16.09
C ILE A 288 4.67 2.00 15.48
N LYS A 289 4.69 1.64 14.21
CA LYS A 289 3.61 0.90 13.54
C LYS A 289 3.25 -0.41 14.25
N LYS A 290 4.19 -1.04 14.96
CA LYS A 290 3.94 -2.26 15.74
C LYS A 290 3.03 -2.04 16.95
N ALA A 291 2.83 -0.78 17.37
CA ALA A 291 1.85 -0.43 18.38
C ALA A 291 0.40 -0.74 17.94
N ASN A 292 0.13 -0.86 16.62
CA ASN A 292 -1.20 -1.26 16.14
C ASN A 292 -1.66 -2.60 16.73
N LYS A 293 -0.76 -3.58 16.87
CA LYS A 293 -1.07 -4.86 17.50
C LYS A 293 -1.03 -4.79 19.03
N ALA A 294 0.01 -4.14 19.56
CA ALA A 294 0.21 -4.08 21.02
C ALA A 294 -0.91 -3.33 21.76
N PHE A 295 -1.61 -2.43 21.07
CA PHE A 295 -2.70 -1.59 21.59
C PHE A 295 -3.99 -1.74 20.79
N ALA A 296 -4.22 -2.91 20.17
CA ALA A 296 -5.38 -3.11 19.31
C ALA A 296 -6.71 -2.87 20.05
N ASP A 297 -6.84 -3.39 21.27
CA ASP A 297 -8.05 -3.24 22.07
C ASP A 297 -8.31 -1.76 22.41
N GLU A 298 -7.29 -1.01 22.84
CA GLU A 298 -7.40 0.42 23.16
C GLU A 298 -7.69 1.26 21.90
N LEU A 299 -7.08 0.91 20.75
CA LEU A 299 -7.36 1.56 19.48
C LEU A 299 -8.82 1.35 19.05
N ASN A 300 -9.34 0.14 19.22
CA ASN A 300 -10.74 -0.19 18.94
C ASN A 300 -11.73 0.47 19.91
N ALA A 301 -11.30 0.66 21.16
CA ALA A 301 -12.09 1.30 22.21
C ALA A 301 -12.00 2.85 22.21
N VAL A 302 -11.28 3.47 21.28
CA VAL A 302 -11.19 4.93 21.15
C VAL A 302 -12.58 5.55 21.12
N GLY A 303 -12.79 6.60 21.95
CA GLY A 303 -14.09 7.25 22.10
C GLY A 303 -14.60 7.87 20.80
N LYS A 304 -15.95 7.97 20.72
CA LYS A 304 -16.68 8.43 19.50
C LYS A 304 -16.13 9.75 18.96
N GLU A 305 -15.86 10.72 19.82
CA GLU A 305 -15.37 12.04 19.42
C GLU A 305 -14.02 11.96 18.67
N PHE A 306 -13.10 11.10 19.11
CA PHE A 306 -11.82 10.89 18.43
C PHE A 306 -12.00 10.14 17.12
N LYS A 307 -12.86 9.10 17.10
CA LYS A 307 -13.21 8.38 15.86
C LYS A 307 -13.75 9.34 14.80
N GLU A 308 -14.69 10.21 15.15
CA GLU A 308 -15.27 11.19 14.25
C GLU A 308 -14.22 12.16 13.66
N ARG A 309 -13.28 12.62 14.49
CA ARG A 309 -12.18 13.50 14.02
C ARG A 309 -11.23 12.77 13.06
N ILE A 310 -10.89 11.50 13.37
CA ILE A 310 -10.04 10.67 12.51
C ILE A 310 -10.76 10.40 11.18
N THR A 311 -12.03 10.02 11.25
CA THR A 311 -12.88 9.80 10.07
C THR A 311 -12.94 11.04 9.18
N LEU A 312 -13.18 12.22 9.77
CA LEU A 312 -13.23 13.47 9.01
C LEU A 312 -11.90 13.77 8.33
N GLN A 313 -10.80 13.66 9.07
CA GLN A 313 -9.47 13.92 8.49
C GLN A 313 -9.13 12.91 7.39
N ALA A 314 -9.41 11.62 7.59
CA ALA A 314 -9.21 10.59 6.59
C ALA A 314 -10.07 10.83 5.34
N TYR A 315 -11.32 11.29 5.52
CA TYR A 315 -12.22 11.68 4.44
C TYR A 315 -11.66 12.83 3.60
N GLU A 316 -11.26 13.92 4.24
CA GLU A 316 -10.74 15.10 3.56
C GLU A 316 -9.45 14.78 2.77
N GLU A 317 -8.55 14.03 3.36
CA GLU A 317 -7.29 13.66 2.72
C GLU A 317 -7.47 12.58 1.63
N ALA A 318 -8.44 11.68 1.78
CA ALA A 318 -8.76 10.71 0.73
C ALA A 318 -9.33 11.40 -0.51
N ILE A 319 -10.20 12.41 -0.37
CA ILE A 319 -10.70 13.22 -1.49
C ILE A 319 -9.52 13.85 -2.25
N ARG A 320 -8.59 14.50 -1.54
CA ARG A 320 -7.41 15.12 -2.15
C ARG A 320 -6.56 14.13 -2.94
N LEU A 321 -6.40 12.90 -2.40
CA LEU A 321 -5.67 11.83 -3.07
C LEU A 321 -6.46 11.31 -4.29
N PHE A 322 -7.78 11.11 -4.20
CA PHE A 322 -8.60 10.69 -5.35
C PHE A 322 -8.60 11.70 -6.49
N GLU A 323 -8.59 12.99 -6.17
CA GLU A 323 -8.43 14.05 -7.16
C GLU A 323 -7.04 14.02 -7.79
N ALA A 324 -5.97 13.95 -6.97
CA ALA A 324 -4.59 13.92 -7.47
C ALA A 324 -4.28 12.67 -8.30
N THR A 325 -4.89 11.53 -7.97
CA THR A 325 -4.76 10.27 -8.72
C THR A 325 -5.64 10.23 -9.96
N ASN A 326 -6.49 11.23 -10.17
CA ASN A 326 -7.49 11.28 -11.25
C ASN A 326 -8.40 10.04 -11.24
N SER A 327 -8.77 9.55 -10.06
CA SER A 327 -9.67 8.40 -9.88
C SER A 327 -11.11 8.79 -9.56
N ALA A 328 -11.35 10.05 -9.21
CA ALA A 328 -12.69 10.57 -8.97
C ALA A 328 -13.58 10.39 -10.22
N GLY A 329 -14.78 9.86 -10.04
CA GLY A 329 -15.75 9.62 -11.12
C GLY A 329 -15.61 8.30 -11.86
N LEU A 330 -14.55 7.52 -11.64
CA LEU A 330 -14.26 6.31 -12.42
C LEU A 330 -15.09 5.07 -12.04
N ALA A 331 -15.88 5.10 -10.98
CA ALA A 331 -16.63 3.92 -10.51
C ALA A 331 -17.48 3.28 -11.61
N GLY A 332 -18.17 4.09 -12.42
CA GLY A 332 -19.02 3.57 -13.50
C GLY A 332 -18.23 2.88 -14.62
N GLU A 333 -17.05 3.41 -14.96
CA GLU A 333 -16.17 2.81 -15.97
C GLU A 333 -15.60 1.46 -15.48
N VAL A 334 -15.18 1.40 -14.20
CA VAL A 334 -14.68 0.15 -13.61
C VAL A 334 -15.78 -0.91 -13.57
N VAL A 335 -17.00 -0.55 -13.13
CA VAL A 335 -18.14 -1.48 -13.13
C VAL A 335 -18.40 -2.00 -14.55
N ALA A 336 -18.42 -1.11 -15.56
CA ALA A 336 -18.65 -1.51 -16.93
C ALA A 336 -17.59 -2.52 -17.46
N ILE A 337 -16.34 -2.35 -17.07
CA ILE A 337 -15.24 -3.29 -17.43
C ILE A 337 -15.42 -4.64 -16.73
N LEU A 338 -15.80 -4.64 -15.43
CA LEU A 338 -15.96 -5.87 -14.65
C LEU A 338 -17.19 -6.69 -15.05
N THR A 339 -18.15 -6.09 -15.76
CA THR A 339 -19.43 -6.73 -16.17
C THR A 339 -19.49 -7.04 -17.67
N ALA A 340 -18.46 -6.67 -18.43
CA ALA A 340 -18.35 -6.94 -19.87
C ALA A 340 -17.79 -8.35 -20.14
#